data_1b28923c664cb5652fc22c9a9f75e740
#
_entry.id   1b28923c664cb5652fc22c9a9f75e740
#
_cell.length_a   1.000
_cell.length_b   1.000
_cell.length_c   1.000
_cell.angle_alpha   90.00
_cell.angle_beta   90.00
_cell.angle_gamma   90.00
#
_symmetry.space_group_name_H-M   'P 1'
#
loop_
_entity.id
_entity.type
_entity.pdbx_description
1 polymer ?
#
loop_
_entity_poly.entity_id
_entity_poly.type
_entity_poly.pdbx_seq_one_letter_code
_entity_poly.pdbx_strand_id
1 'polypeptide(L)'
;MSRDSFGSRFGALVAMAGSAVGLGNLWRFPYLVGENGGAAFIIIYILLSFLICLPIFISEFVIGRRSQKNAYAAFRDLSGGSAWRWVGLFTIIVPLVVLSYYSVIGGWSVEYLLKSVTFAFESASQSAMSTMFSDFVSSTWGPLLVHTGFLLVTTLIVVVGIKDGIEKFSKVMMPLLFFIVLAIAIYSMTLPGAKAGLDYLFNPDFSKITGKACAAALGQAFFSLSLGFGTIMTYASYVDKKENILFQSTATAVSDLMFALIAGMAIMPAVFAFGLNPQSGPGLVFETLPFVFGQMPAGGFVAILFFLALLVAALTSSISMLEVAVAYLVEEKGFSRVWACVVLFVVCWVVGAVCSLSFGPLSDVKIDGGNIFDFFDNLSSNILMTLGSLLTVLFVGWRLKKTDVYDEFTNGGTLSRNAKLFGVLWFLIRYICPLAIISIFVSGLF
;
A
#
# COMPACT_ATOMS: atom_id res chain seq x y z
N MET A 1 -18.36 -21.00 15.75
CA MET A 1 -18.44 -20.72 14.30
C MET A 1 -17.10 -21.08 13.67
N SER A 2 -17.08 -21.77 12.54
CA SER A 2 -15.83 -21.98 11.81
C SER A 2 -15.30 -20.61 11.36
N ARG A 3 -14.02 -20.37 11.52
CA ARG A 3 -13.38 -19.15 11.06
C ARG A 3 -13.46 -19.04 9.53
N ASP A 4 -13.69 -17.85 9.00
CA ASP A 4 -13.63 -17.59 7.57
C ASP A 4 -12.25 -17.94 7.01
N SER A 5 -12.20 -18.40 5.77
CA SER A 5 -10.97 -18.70 5.04
C SER A 5 -11.12 -18.34 3.57
N PHE A 6 -10.01 -18.13 2.87
CA PHE A 6 -10.05 -17.99 1.42
C PHE A 6 -10.56 -19.26 0.77
N GLY A 7 -11.43 -19.11 -0.23
CA GLY A 7 -12.04 -20.24 -0.93
C GLY A 7 -11.10 -20.91 -1.95
N SER A 8 -10.00 -20.23 -2.32
CA SER A 8 -9.04 -20.75 -3.32
C SER A 8 -7.65 -20.18 -3.13
N ARG A 9 -6.64 -20.95 -3.57
CA ARG A 9 -5.24 -20.53 -3.62
C ARG A 9 -5.02 -19.25 -4.43
N PHE A 10 -5.65 -19.18 -5.60
CA PHE A 10 -5.60 -17.99 -6.46
C PHE A 10 -6.27 -16.79 -5.77
N GLY A 11 -7.42 -17.01 -5.10
CA GLY A 11 -8.10 -15.96 -4.35
C GLY A 11 -7.26 -15.37 -3.23
N ALA A 12 -6.56 -16.20 -2.46
CA ALA A 12 -5.63 -15.75 -1.44
C ALA A 12 -4.47 -14.91 -2.05
N LEU A 13 -3.89 -15.37 -3.16
CA LEU A 13 -2.82 -14.66 -3.84
C LEU A 13 -3.27 -13.29 -4.34
N VAL A 14 -4.41 -13.20 -5.05
CA VAL A 14 -4.88 -11.91 -5.58
C VAL A 14 -5.38 -10.97 -4.49
N ALA A 15 -5.88 -11.49 -3.36
CA ALA A 15 -6.23 -10.66 -2.22
C ALA A 15 -4.98 -10.05 -1.56
N MET A 16 -3.90 -10.83 -1.38
CA MET A 16 -2.62 -10.34 -0.87
C MET A 16 -1.95 -9.38 -1.86
N ALA A 17 -1.96 -9.69 -3.16
CA ALA A 17 -1.48 -8.79 -4.19
C ALA A 17 -2.29 -7.49 -4.22
N GLY A 18 -3.63 -7.55 -4.04
CA GLY A 18 -4.49 -6.37 -3.95
C GLY A 18 -4.26 -5.53 -2.69
N SER A 19 -3.80 -6.15 -1.59
CA SER A 19 -3.36 -5.40 -0.41
C SER A 19 -2.05 -4.63 -0.67
N ALA A 20 -1.14 -5.21 -1.46
CA ALA A 20 0.13 -4.60 -1.81
C ALA A 20 -0.03 -3.57 -2.94
N VAL A 21 -0.72 -3.93 -4.02
CA VAL A 21 -0.96 -3.04 -5.17
C VAL A 21 -2.04 -2.01 -4.84
N GLY A 22 -1.63 -0.78 -4.57
CA GLY A 22 -2.50 0.30 -4.11
C GLY A 22 -2.09 1.68 -4.63
N LEU A 23 -2.47 2.72 -3.89
CA LEU A 23 -2.02 4.09 -4.14
C LEU A 23 -0.48 4.19 -4.08
N GLY A 24 0.17 3.31 -3.33
CA GLY A 24 1.62 3.23 -3.28
C GLY A 24 2.28 3.10 -4.66
N ASN A 25 1.68 2.34 -5.57
CA ASN A 25 2.22 2.08 -6.90
C ASN A 25 1.82 3.13 -7.94
N LEU A 26 0.56 3.60 -7.90
CA LEU A 26 0.03 4.54 -8.90
C LEU A 26 0.24 6.02 -8.55
N TRP A 27 0.34 6.32 -7.25
CA TRP A 27 0.47 7.68 -6.75
C TRP A 27 1.88 7.94 -6.21
N ARG A 28 2.32 7.17 -5.18
CA ARG A 28 3.54 7.45 -4.44
C ARG A 28 4.81 7.06 -5.19
N PHE A 29 4.85 5.89 -5.77
CA PHE A 29 6.04 5.39 -6.48
C PHE A 29 6.46 6.29 -7.66
N PRO A 30 5.56 6.72 -8.58
CA PRO A 30 5.98 7.56 -9.69
C PRO A 30 6.62 8.89 -9.25
N TYR A 31 6.05 9.59 -8.28
CA TYR A 31 6.67 10.85 -7.86
C TYR A 31 8.00 10.62 -7.12
N LEU A 32 8.14 9.57 -6.33
CA LEU A 32 9.41 9.23 -5.69
C LEU A 32 10.50 8.86 -6.72
N VAL A 33 10.14 8.16 -7.79
CA VAL A 33 11.03 7.92 -8.94
C VAL A 33 11.45 9.26 -9.55
N GLY A 34 10.51 10.19 -9.74
CA GLY A 34 10.77 11.53 -10.25
C GLY A 34 11.75 12.34 -9.38
N GLU A 35 11.57 12.30 -8.07
CA GLU A 35 12.38 13.07 -7.11
C GLU A 35 13.76 12.49 -6.85
N ASN A 36 13.94 11.16 -6.98
CA ASN A 36 15.12 10.46 -6.52
C ASN A 36 16.00 9.86 -7.64
N GLY A 37 15.92 10.38 -8.86
CA GLY A 37 16.89 10.05 -9.92
C GLY A 37 16.50 8.86 -10.81
N GLY A 38 15.22 8.55 -10.96
CA GLY A 38 14.73 7.66 -12.01
C GLY A 38 15.18 6.22 -11.85
N ALA A 39 15.81 5.68 -12.90
CA ALA A 39 16.24 4.27 -12.98
C ALA A 39 17.13 3.81 -11.83
N ALA A 40 18.02 4.65 -11.33
CA ALA A 40 18.91 4.29 -10.22
C ALA A 40 18.11 4.06 -8.92
N PHE A 41 17.11 4.91 -8.65
CA PHE A 41 16.18 4.72 -7.54
C PHE A 41 15.38 3.41 -7.68
N ILE A 42 14.90 3.08 -8.89
CA ILE A 42 14.17 1.84 -9.17
C ILE A 42 15.02 0.62 -8.85
N ILE A 43 16.31 0.61 -9.24
CA ILE A 43 17.22 -0.50 -8.94
C ILE A 43 17.37 -0.69 -7.42
N ILE A 44 17.55 0.39 -6.67
CA ILE A 44 17.65 0.32 -5.20
C ILE A 44 16.32 -0.16 -4.59
N TYR A 45 15.19 0.35 -5.07
CA TYR A 45 13.87 -0.09 -4.65
C TYR A 45 13.70 -1.61 -4.85
N ILE A 46 14.08 -2.15 -6.01
CA ILE A 46 14.03 -3.59 -6.30
C ILE A 46 14.91 -4.37 -5.32
N LEU A 47 16.16 -3.95 -5.14
CA LEU A 47 17.11 -4.63 -4.24
C LEU A 47 16.58 -4.67 -2.80
N LEU A 48 16.10 -3.53 -2.29
CA LEU A 48 15.57 -3.44 -0.92
C LEU A 48 14.25 -4.21 -0.77
N SER A 49 13.40 -4.23 -1.78
CA SER A 49 12.15 -5.02 -1.77
C SER A 49 12.41 -6.51 -1.59
N PHE A 50 13.42 -7.07 -2.26
CA PHE A 50 13.73 -8.50 -2.14
C PHE A 50 14.65 -8.84 -0.98
N LEU A 51 15.64 -8.00 -0.64
CA LEU A 51 16.60 -8.29 0.42
C LEU A 51 16.06 -8.01 1.83
N ILE A 52 15.20 -7.00 1.97
CA ILE A 52 14.71 -6.54 3.26
C ILE A 52 13.20 -6.80 3.39
N CYS A 53 12.39 -6.31 2.43
CA CYS A 53 10.94 -6.34 2.58
C CYS A 53 10.36 -7.75 2.41
N LEU A 54 10.86 -8.56 1.49
CA LEU A 54 10.38 -9.95 1.33
C LEU A 54 10.61 -10.83 2.57
N PRO A 55 11.78 -10.83 3.26
CA PRO A 55 11.92 -11.49 4.56
C PRO A 55 10.97 -10.99 5.65
N ILE A 56 10.67 -9.69 5.69
CA ILE A 56 9.69 -9.12 6.62
C ILE A 56 8.29 -9.63 6.29
N PHE A 57 7.90 -9.61 5.01
CA PHE A 57 6.64 -10.15 4.51
C PHE A 57 6.47 -11.63 4.90
N ILE A 58 7.51 -12.45 4.68
CA ILE A 58 7.53 -13.85 5.08
C ILE A 58 7.37 -13.98 6.60
N SER A 59 7.96 -13.08 7.39
CA SER A 59 7.83 -13.08 8.85
C SER A 59 6.39 -12.84 9.29
N GLU A 60 5.69 -11.87 8.71
CA GLU A 60 4.26 -11.63 8.96
C GLU A 60 3.42 -12.82 8.52
N PHE A 61 3.74 -13.40 7.36
CA PHE A 61 3.04 -14.56 6.84
C PHE A 61 3.18 -15.78 7.78
N VAL A 62 4.38 -16.05 8.28
CA VAL A 62 4.65 -17.12 9.24
C VAL A 62 3.81 -16.96 10.51
N ILE A 63 3.77 -15.74 11.09
CA ILE A 63 2.98 -15.48 12.30
C ILE A 63 1.49 -15.74 12.02
N GLY A 64 0.95 -15.16 10.95
CA GLY A 64 -0.47 -15.29 10.61
C GLY A 64 -0.87 -16.74 10.32
N ARG A 65 -0.17 -17.42 9.41
CA ARG A 65 -0.52 -18.80 9.02
C ARG A 65 -0.29 -19.81 10.14
N ARG A 66 0.77 -19.63 10.95
CA ARG A 66 1.03 -20.54 12.07
C ARG A 66 -0.05 -20.43 13.14
N SER A 67 -0.47 -19.23 13.48
CA SER A 67 -1.46 -19.01 14.52
C SER A 67 -2.90 -19.26 14.07
N GLN A 68 -3.22 -19.01 12.80
CA GLN A 68 -4.59 -19.01 12.27
C GLN A 68 -5.54 -18.12 13.10
N LYS A 69 -5.02 -16.96 13.58
CA LYS A 69 -5.73 -16.00 14.44
C LYS A 69 -5.44 -14.56 14.02
N ASN A 70 -6.23 -13.61 14.52
CA ASN A 70 -5.94 -12.19 14.36
C ASN A 70 -4.58 -11.82 14.98
N ALA A 71 -4.04 -10.66 14.61
CA ALA A 71 -2.66 -10.28 14.99
C ALA A 71 -2.44 -10.26 16.52
N TYR A 72 -3.39 -9.75 17.31
CA TYR A 72 -3.28 -9.73 18.77
C TYR A 72 -3.17 -11.14 19.36
N ALA A 73 -4.07 -12.04 18.99
CA ALA A 73 -4.08 -13.41 19.45
C ALA A 73 -2.87 -14.20 18.93
N ALA A 74 -2.42 -13.92 17.71
CA ALA A 74 -1.23 -14.52 17.12
C ALA A 74 0.01 -14.26 17.97
N PHE A 75 0.30 -13.00 18.28
CA PHE A 75 1.43 -12.66 19.14
C PHE A 75 1.28 -13.19 20.56
N ARG A 76 0.07 -13.11 21.16
CA ARG A 76 -0.21 -13.65 22.50
C ARG A 76 0.10 -15.14 22.57
N ASP A 77 -0.46 -15.92 21.68
CA ASP A 77 -0.42 -17.38 21.76
C ASP A 77 0.96 -17.94 21.38
N LEU A 78 1.59 -17.41 20.32
CA LEU A 78 2.92 -17.80 19.89
C LEU A 78 4.02 -17.36 20.90
N SER A 79 3.76 -16.38 21.75
CA SER A 79 4.69 -15.96 22.80
C SER A 79 4.43 -16.58 24.17
N GLY A 80 3.40 -17.43 24.31
CA GLY A 80 3.00 -17.99 25.59
C GLY A 80 2.40 -16.95 26.54
N GLY A 81 1.63 -15.99 26.04
CA GLY A 81 0.90 -14.99 26.83
C GLY A 81 1.72 -13.80 27.31
N SER A 82 2.93 -13.61 26.79
CA SER A 82 3.84 -12.54 27.18
C SER A 82 3.41 -11.15 26.70
N ALA A 83 4.19 -10.10 27.04
CA ALA A 83 3.96 -8.72 26.64
C ALA A 83 3.96 -8.51 25.10
N TRP A 84 4.44 -9.45 24.31
CA TRP A 84 4.39 -9.40 22.85
C TRP A 84 2.97 -9.25 22.27
N ARG A 85 1.93 -9.61 23.02
CA ARG A 85 0.52 -9.34 22.66
C ARG A 85 0.26 -7.86 22.33
N TRP A 86 0.99 -6.95 22.98
CA TRP A 86 0.86 -5.52 22.72
C TRP A 86 1.44 -5.09 21.37
N VAL A 87 2.43 -5.83 20.86
CA VAL A 87 2.91 -5.66 19.47
C VAL A 87 1.79 -6.05 18.50
N GLY A 88 1.06 -7.15 18.77
CA GLY A 88 -0.12 -7.50 17.98
C GLY A 88 -1.21 -6.44 18.00
N LEU A 89 -1.47 -5.81 19.15
CA LEU A 89 -2.41 -4.69 19.22
C LEU A 89 -1.90 -3.46 18.44
N PHE A 90 -0.60 -3.16 18.56
CA PHE A 90 0.03 -2.09 17.81
C PHE A 90 -0.16 -2.28 16.30
N THR A 91 0.10 -3.48 15.76
CA THR A 91 -0.09 -3.78 14.33
C THR A 91 -1.56 -3.74 13.88
N ILE A 92 -2.52 -3.74 14.80
CA ILE A 92 -3.95 -3.50 14.50
C ILE A 92 -4.28 -2.02 14.45
N ILE A 93 -3.63 -1.20 15.28
CA ILE A 93 -3.87 0.25 15.32
C ILE A 93 -3.26 0.95 14.09
N VAL A 94 -2.09 0.50 13.64
CA VAL A 94 -1.38 1.12 12.51
C VAL A 94 -2.26 1.23 11.24
N PRO A 95 -2.89 0.16 10.73
CA PRO A 95 -3.71 0.26 9.54
C PRO A 95 -4.96 1.13 9.72
N LEU A 96 -5.49 1.30 10.94
CA LEU A 96 -6.59 2.24 11.20
C LEU A 96 -6.15 3.69 11.07
N VAL A 97 -4.97 4.02 11.60
CA VAL A 97 -4.37 5.34 11.43
C VAL A 97 -4.14 5.65 9.95
N VAL A 98 -3.56 4.68 9.21
CA VAL A 98 -3.35 4.82 7.77
C VAL A 98 -4.67 4.96 7.03
N LEU A 99 -5.64 4.07 7.26
CA LEU A 99 -6.94 4.08 6.58
C LEU A 99 -7.67 5.42 6.75
N SER A 100 -7.50 6.07 7.89
CA SER A 100 -8.18 7.34 8.19
C SER A 100 -7.78 8.45 7.20
N TYR A 101 -6.49 8.66 6.92
CA TYR A 101 -6.07 9.66 5.93
C TYR A 101 -6.04 9.09 4.50
N TYR A 102 -5.78 7.81 4.33
CA TYR A 102 -5.79 7.11 3.04
C TYR A 102 -7.16 7.18 2.35
N SER A 103 -8.24 7.10 3.13
CA SER A 103 -9.60 7.23 2.61
C SER A 103 -9.93 8.64 2.11
N VAL A 104 -9.21 9.66 2.56
CA VAL A 104 -9.30 11.02 1.99
C VAL A 104 -8.75 11.04 0.57
N ILE A 105 -7.56 10.45 0.35
CA ILE A 105 -6.96 10.33 -1.01
C ILE A 105 -7.82 9.42 -1.88
N GLY A 106 -8.34 8.32 -1.32
CA GLY A 106 -9.31 7.47 -2.01
C GLY A 106 -10.54 8.25 -2.47
N GLY A 107 -11.03 9.16 -1.64
CA GLY A 107 -12.10 10.10 -1.98
C GLY A 107 -11.72 11.05 -3.11
N TRP A 108 -10.49 11.61 -3.13
CA TRP A 108 -10.01 12.43 -4.24
C TRP A 108 -10.03 11.66 -5.56
N SER A 109 -9.71 10.35 -5.52
CA SER A 109 -9.80 9.49 -6.71
C SER A 109 -11.23 9.37 -7.24
N VAL A 110 -12.24 9.35 -6.36
CA VAL A 110 -13.66 9.37 -6.73
C VAL A 110 -14.01 10.70 -7.44
N GLU A 111 -13.65 11.83 -6.85
CA GLU A 111 -13.89 13.16 -7.43
C GLU A 111 -13.27 13.30 -8.82
N TYR A 112 -12.01 12.89 -8.97
CA TYR A 112 -11.30 12.99 -10.23
C TYR A 112 -11.83 12.01 -11.28
N LEU A 113 -12.35 10.86 -10.87
CA LEU A 113 -13.10 9.97 -11.79
C LEU A 113 -14.37 10.65 -12.28
N LEU A 114 -15.15 11.30 -11.41
CA LEU A 114 -16.36 12.05 -11.80
C LEU A 114 -16.02 13.21 -12.75
N LYS A 115 -14.97 13.97 -12.46
CA LYS A 115 -14.47 15.05 -13.34
C LYS A 115 -14.01 14.49 -14.70
N SER A 116 -13.38 13.32 -14.73
CA SER A 116 -12.98 12.66 -15.97
C SER A 116 -14.17 12.30 -16.87
N VAL A 117 -15.24 11.76 -16.26
CA VAL A 117 -16.48 11.40 -17.00
C VAL A 117 -17.16 12.62 -17.61
N THR A 118 -17.01 13.80 -16.98
CA THR A 118 -17.52 15.07 -17.53
C THR A 118 -16.53 15.77 -18.46
N PHE A 119 -15.39 15.15 -18.79
CA PHE A 119 -14.32 15.70 -19.62
C PHE A 119 -13.79 17.07 -19.12
N ALA A 120 -13.80 17.27 -17.80
CA ALA A 120 -13.43 18.56 -17.17
C ALA A 120 -11.96 18.95 -17.36
N PHE A 121 -11.10 18.04 -17.83
CA PHE A 121 -9.67 18.30 -18.04
C PHE A 121 -9.34 18.78 -19.45
N GLU A 122 -10.28 18.67 -20.41
CA GLU A 122 -10.02 19.05 -21.79
C GLU A 122 -9.75 20.56 -21.92
N SER A 123 -8.69 20.89 -22.68
CA SER A 123 -8.29 22.27 -22.97
C SER A 123 -7.97 23.15 -21.76
N ALA A 124 -7.85 22.59 -20.55
CA ALA A 124 -7.51 23.33 -19.36
C ALA A 124 -5.99 23.64 -19.32
N SER A 125 -5.61 24.78 -18.74
CA SER A 125 -4.20 25.12 -18.50
C SER A 125 -3.66 24.39 -17.26
N GLN A 126 -2.33 24.29 -17.13
CA GLN A 126 -1.70 23.69 -15.95
C GLN A 126 -2.08 24.45 -14.67
N SER A 127 -2.15 25.77 -14.71
CA SER A 127 -2.58 26.58 -13.57
C SER A 127 -4.04 26.33 -13.19
N ALA A 128 -4.91 26.10 -14.18
CA ALA A 128 -6.31 25.74 -13.93
C ALA A 128 -6.43 24.37 -13.20
N MET A 129 -5.55 23.42 -13.50
CA MET A 129 -5.54 22.14 -12.80
C MET A 129 -5.09 22.28 -11.33
N SER A 130 -4.04 23.04 -11.06
CA SER A 130 -3.61 23.33 -9.68
C SER A 130 -4.70 24.08 -8.90
N THR A 131 -5.36 25.07 -9.50
CA THR A 131 -6.49 25.77 -8.88
C THR A 131 -7.66 24.82 -8.62
N MET A 132 -8.00 23.97 -9.60
CA MET A 132 -9.09 22.97 -9.45
C MET A 132 -8.83 22.02 -8.28
N PHE A 133 -7.59 21.56 -8.09
CA PHE A 133 -7.24 20.70 -6.96
C PHE A 133 -7.28 21.47 -5.65
N SER A 134 -6.63 22.63 -5.58
CA SER A 134 -6.57 23.49 -4.41
C SER A 134 -7.97 23.91 -3.93
N ASP A 135 -8.84 24.35 -4.83
CA ASP A 135 -10.23 24.74 -4.51
C ASP A 135 -11.04 23.54 -4.00
N PHE A 136 -10.84 22.36 -4.60
CA PHE A 136 -11.52 21.16 -4.16
C PHE A 136 -11.09 20.76 -2.75
N VAL A 137 -9.78 20.59 -2.49
CA VAL A 137 -9.30 20.09 -1.18
C VAL A 137 -9.51 21.08 -0.05
N SER A 138 -9.55 22.39 -0.35
CA SER A 138 -9.83 23.46 0.63
C SER A 138 -11.31 23.60 0.95
N SER A 139 -12.20 23.08 0.09
CA SER A 139 -13.64 23.13 0.34
C SER A 139 -14.04 22.20 1.49
N THR A 140 -15.10 22.53 2.22
CA THR A 140 -15.52 21.72 3.38
C THR A 140 -16.27 20.46 2.96
N TRP A 141 -17.27 20.58 2.10
CA TRP A 141 -18.24 19.50 1.87
C TRP A 141 -17.82 18.53 0.76
N GLY A 142 -17.18 19.02 -0.31
CA GLY A 142 -16.77 18.17 -1.43
C GLY A 142 -15.89 17.00 -0.98
N PRO A 143 -14.71 17.27 -0.38
CA PRO A 143 -13.81 16.21 0.09
C PRO A 143 -14.43 15.30 1.14
N LEU A 144 -15.26 15.84 2.06
CA LEU A 144 -15.95 15.04 3.08
C LEU A 144 -16.96 14.05 2.47
N LEU A 145 -17.70 14.45 1.45
CA LEU A 145 -18.68 13.58 0.78
C LEU A 145 -17.99 12.43 0.06
N VAL A 146 -16.94 12.69 -0.71
CA VAL A 146 -16.23 11.63 -1.43
C VAL A 146 -15.42 10.73 -0.50
N HIS A 147 -14.84 11.27 0.59
CA HIS A 147 -14.23 10.49 1.67
C HIS A 147 -15.25 9.53 2.30
N THR A 148 -16.44 10.05 2.64
CA THR A 148 -17.52 9.24 3.21
C THR A 148 -17.94 8.13 2.24
N GLY A 149 -18.14 8.46 0.96
CA GLY A 149 -18.51 7.49 -0.08
C GLY A 149 -17.46 6.40 -0.26
N PHE A 150 -16.18 6.76 -0.34
CA PHE A 150 -15.07 5.80 -0.44
C PHE A 150 -15.01 4.86 0.76
N LEU A 151 -15.06 5.41 1.97
CA LEU A 151 -14.99 4.61 3.21
C LEU A 151 -16.23 3.72 3.37
N LEU A 152 -17.41 4.20 2.94
CA LEU A 152 -18.64 3.40 2.92
C LEU A 152 -18.51 2.19 2.00
N VAL A 153 -18.03 2.36 0.75
CA VAL A 153 -17.80 1.26 -0.20
C VAL A 153 -16.81 0.26 0.37
N THR A 154 -15.68 0.71 0.92
CA THR A 154 -14.70 -0.14 1.62
C THR A 154 -15.38 -0.97 2.70
N THR A 155 -16.17 -0.33 3.56
CA THR A 155 -16.86 -0.97 4.68
C THR A 155 -17.88 -2.01 4.21
N LEU A 156 -18.68 -1.68 3.19
CA LEU A 156 -19.68 -2.60 2.62
C LEU A 156 -19.05 -3.89 2.09
N ILE A 157 -17.90 -3.79 1.40
CA ILE A 157 -17.19 -4.97 0.90
C ILE A 157 -16.69 -5.84 2.06
N VAL A 158 -16.14 -5.23 3.11
CA VAL A 158 -15.62 -5.94 4.28
C VAL A 158 -16.76 -6.60 5.08
N VAL A 159 -17.92 -5.96 5.20
CA VAL A 159 -19.12 -6.53 5.89
C VAL A 159 -19.52 -7.87 5.27
N VAL A 160 -19.42 -8.03 3.95
CA VAL A 160 -19.80 -9.27 3.24
C VAL A 160 -18.94 -10.47 3.64
N GLY A 161 -17.71 -10.25 4.10
CA GLY A 161 -16.81 -11.31 4.60
C GLY A 161 -15.62 -11.59 3.68
N ILE A 162 -14.82 -12.58 4.07
CA ILE A 162 -13.55 -12.88 3.39
C ILE A 162 -13.79 -13.48 2.00
N LYS A 163 -14.57 -14.56 1.93
CA LYS A 163 -14.75 -15.32 0.68
C LYS A 163 -15.64 -14.59 -0.33
N ASP A 164 -16.77 -14.09 0.14
CA ASP A 164 -17.80 -13.52 -0.73
C ASP A 164 -17.63 -12.01 -0.98
N GLY A 165 -16.94 -11.30 -0.09
CA GLY A 165 -16.58 -9.91 -0.21
C GLY A 165 -15.16 -9.73 -0.76
N ILE A 166 -14.18 -9.86 0.11
CA ILE A 166 -12.76 -9.52 -0.19
C ILE A 166 -12.20 -10.34 -1.35
N GLU A 167 -12.34 -11.67 -1.32
CA GLU A 167 -11.78 -12.55 -2.35
C GLU A 167 -12.46 -12.35 -3.70
N LYS A 168 -13.80 -12.27 -3.74
CA LYS A 168 -14.53 -12.04 -5.00
C LYS A 168 -14.20 -10.68 -5.61
N PHE A 169 -14.17 -9.64 -4.78
CA PHE A 169 -13.80 -8.31 -5.23
C PHE A 169 -12.38 -8.31 -5.82
N SER A 170 -11.40 -8.86 -5.11
CA SER A 170 -10.01 -8.88 -5.57
C SER A 170 -9.83 -9.72 -6.85
N LYS A 171 -10.53 -10.84 -6.99
CA LYS A 171 -10.48 -11.70 -8.21
C LYS A 171 -10.92 -10.99 -9.48
N VAL A 172 -11.83 -10.02 -9.37
CA VAL A 172 -12.32 -9.26 -10.53
C VAL A 172 -11.48 -7.99 -10.71
N MET A 173 -11.23 -7.27 -9.61
CA MET A 173 -10.62 -5.94 -9.68
C MET A 173 -9.12 -5.97 -9.96
N MET A 174 -8.37 -6.97 -9.48
CA MET A 174 -6.93 -7.03 -9.71
C MET A 174 -6.57 -7.26 -11.19
N PRO A 175 -7.16 -8.24 -11.91
CA PRO A 175 -6.93 -8.36 -13.34
C PRO A 175 -7.40 -7.12 -14.13
N LEU A 176 -8.56 -6.56 -13.78
CA LEU A 176 -9.07 -5.34 -14.41
C LEU A 176 -8.07 -4.20 -14.28
N LEU A 177 -7.60 -3.95 -13.05
CA LEU A 177 -6.60 -2.94 -12.74
C LEU A 177 -5.32 -3.14 -13.56
N PHE A 178 -4.81 -4.38 -13.62
CA PHE A 178 -3.62 -4.71 -14.38
C PHE A 178 -3.78 -4.35 -15.87
N PHE A 179 -4.86 -4.77 -16.50
CA PHE A 179 -5.09 -4.50 -17.93
C PHE A 179 -5.33 -3.03 -18.23
N ILE A 180 -6.01 -2.29 -17.35
CA ILE A 180 -6.18 -0.85 -17.50
C ILE A 180 -4.82 -0.13 -17.47
N VAL A 181 -3.99 -0.38 -16.45
CA VAL A 181 -2.71 0.31 -16.32
C VAL A 181 -1.73 -0.10 -17.42
N LEU A 182 -1.76 -1.38 -17.85
CA LEU A 182 -0.98 -1.85 -18.99
C LEU A 182 -1.40 -1.15 -20.31
N ALA A 183 -2.70 -0.98 -20.55
CA ALA A 183 -3.20 -0.28 -21.73
C ALA A 183 -2.75 1.19 -21.73
N ILE A 184 -2.84 1.88 -20.56
CA ILE A 184 -2.35 3.25 -20.42
C ILE A 184 -0.83 3.32 -20.64
N ALA A 185 -0.05 2.36 -20.12
CA ALA A 185 1.40 2.31 -20.32
C ALA A 185 1.76 2.16 -21.79
N ILE A 186 1.13 1.20 -22.50
CA ILE A 186 1.31 1.00 -23.94
C ILE A 186 0.99 2.30 -24.70
N TYR A 187 -0.14 2.93 -24.41
CA TYR A 187 -0.54 4.18 -25.06
C TYR A 187 0.46 5.32 -24.76
N SER A 188 0.87 5.49 -23.50
CA SER A 188 1.83 6.51 -23.08
C SER A 188 3.17 6.38 -23.83
N MET A 189 3.65 5.16 -24.07
CA MET A 189 4.88 4.90 -24.81
C MET A 189 4.79 5.26 -26.31
N THR A 190 3.59 5.40 -26.88
CA THR A 190 3.39 5.80 -28.28
C THR A 190 3.41 7.31 -28.50
N LEU A 191 3.41 8.11 -27.43
CA LEU A 191 3.37 9.56 -27.53
C LEU A 191 4.69 10.13 -28.11
N PRO A 192 4.61 11.17 -28.96
CA PRO A 192 5.80 11.88 -29.39
C PRO A 192 6.56 12.45 -28.19
N GLY A 193 7.86 12.13 -28.07
CA GLY A 193 8.69 12.55 -26.93
C GLY A 193 8.71 11.56 -25.76
N ALA A 194 7.94 10.48 -25.77
CA ALA A 194 7.90 9.45 -24.72
C ALA A 194 9.27 8.81 -24.43
N LYS A 195 10.19 8.81 -25.43
CA LYS A 195 11.53 8.24 -25.28
C LYS A 195 12.30 8.83 -24.10
N ALA A 196 12.20 10.14 -23.85
CA ALA A 196 12.90 10.77 -22.73
C ALA A 196 12.43 10.21 -21.37
N GLY A 197 11.13 9.93 -21.22
CA GLY A 197 10.58 9.29 -20.04
C GLY A 197 11.01 7.83 -19.89
N LEU A 198 11.12 7.07 -20.99
CA LEU A 198 11.66 5.72 -20.97
C LEU A 198 13.15 5.73 -20.62
N ASP A 199 13.94 6.63 -21.20
CA ASP A 199 15.36 6.77 -20.86
C ASP A 199 15.52 7.11 -19.36
N TYR A 200 14.65 7.94 -18.81
CA TYR A 200 14.65 8.27 -17.38
C TYR A 200 14.35 7.04 -16.49
N LEU A 201 13.47 6.14 -16.93
CA LEU A 201 13.11 4.93 -16.19
C LEU A 201 14.13 3.78 -16.32
N PHE A 202 14.92 3.74 -17.41
CA PHE A 202 15.77 2.57 -17.73
C PHE A 202 17.26 2.88 -17.80
N ASN A 203 17.69 4.15 -17.88
CA ASN A 203 19.09 4.55 -17.89
C ASN A 203 19.52 5.05 -16.51
N PRO A 204 20.19 4.22 -15.69
CA PRO A 204 20.51 4.56 -14.31
C PRO A 204 21.67 5.56 -14.22
N ASP A 205 21.47 6.63 -13.46
CA ASP A 205 22.50 7.58 -13.04
C ASP A 205 22.75 7.43 -11.53
N PHE A 206 23.71 6.61 -11.15
CA PHE A 206 24.02 6.36 -9.75
C PHE A 206 24.62 7.55 -9.01
N SER A 207 25.04 8.62 -9.72
CA SER A 207 25.54 9.83 -9.07
C SER A 207 24.45 10.57 -8.29
N LYS A 208 23.19 10.32 -8.60
CA LYS A 208 22.00 10.90 -7.93
C LYS A 208 21.58 10.16 -6.68
N ILE A 209 22.20 9.01 -6.39
CA ILE A 209 21.83 8.21 -5.22
C ILE A 209 22.42 8.82 -3.96
N THR A 210 21.55 9.11 -3.01
CA THR A 210 21.88 9.62 -1.69
C THR A 210 21.36 8.66 -0.61
N GLY A 211 21.83 8.78 0.62
CA GLY A 211 21.26 8.06 1.76
C GLY A 211 19.75 8.33 1.92
N LYS A 212 19.32 9.56 1.62
CA LYS A 212 17.90 9.95 1.62
C LYS A 212 17.09 9.21 0.56
N ALA A 213 17.64 9.04 -0.66
CA ALA A 213 17.00 8.26 -1.73
C ALA A 213 16.87 6.78 -1.35
N CYS A 214 17.89 6.19 -0.69
CA CYS A 214 17.81 4.82 -0.17
C CYS A 214 16.74 4.67 0.92
N ALA A 215 16.65 5.63 1.84
CA ALA A 215 15.60 5.65 2.86
C ALA A 215 14.20 5.78 2.24
N ALA A 216 14.03 6.67 1.26
CA ALA A 216 12.79 6.83 0.51
C ALA A 216 12.39 5.54 -0.23
N ALA A 217 13.36 4.84 -0.85
CA ALA A 217 13.12 3.58 -1.56
C ALA A 217 12.64 2.47 -0.60
N LEU A 218 13.23 2.37 0.61
CA LEU A 218 12.79 1.37 1.59
C LEU A 218 11.46 1.75 2.22
N GLY A 219 11.25 3.03 2.55
CA GLY A 219 9.95 3.52 3.02
C GLY A 219 8.83 3.26 2.00
N GLN A 220 9.12 3.46 0.70
CA GLN A 220 8.20 3.11 -0.38
C GLN A 220 7.92 1.61 -0.43
N ALA A 221 8.93 0.76 -0.28
CA ALA A 221 8.76 -0.68 -0.30
C ALA A 221 7.95 -1.21 0.91
N PHE A 222 8.12 -0.61 2.10
CA PHE A 222 7.28 -0.91 3.25
C PHE A 222 5.83 -0.53 3.02
N PHE A 223 5.61 0.67 2.51
CA PHE A 223 4.26 1.16 2.21
C PHE A 223 3.57 0.29 1.13
N SER A 224 4.26 0.03 0.01
CA SER A 224 3.73 -0.74 -1.11
C SER A 224 3.37 -2.17 -0.70
N LEU A 225 4.25 -2.87 0.01
CA LEU A 225 4.02 -4.24 0.47
C LEU A 225 3.17 -4.33 1.75
N SER A 226 2.63 -3.22 2.24
CA SER A 226 1.79 -3.16 3.46
C SER A 226 2.45 -3.80 4.69
N LEU A 227 3.75 -3.57 4.90
CA LEU A 227 4.53 -4.14 6.00
C LEU A 227 4.37 -3.35 7.29
N GLY A 228 4.35 -4.04 8.43
CA GLY A 228 4.14 -3.43 9.73
C GLY A 228 2.67 -3.10 10.05
N PHE A 229 1.75 -3.37 9.11
CA PHE A 229 0.31 -3.11 9.23
C PHE A 229 -0.48 -4.26 9.86
N GLY A 230 0.11 -5.46 9.96
CA GLY A 230 -0.64 -6.67 10.31
C GLY A 230 -1.60 -7.16 9.22
N THR A 231 -1.65 -6.51 8.05
CA THR A 231 -2.50 -6.93 6.91
C THR A 231 -2.08 -8.27 6.37
N ILE A 232 -0.79 -8.47 6.10
CA ILE A 232 -0.24 -9.73 5.61
C ILE A 232 -0.45 -10.83 6.65
N MET A 233 -0.21 -10.53 7.94
CA MET A 233 -0.45 -11.44 9.04
C MET A 233 -1.94 -11.86 9.11
N THR A 234 -2.85 -10.91 8.99
CA THR A 234 -4.30 -11.17 9.02
C THR A 234 -4.71 -12.03 7.81
N TYR A 235 -4.29 -11.68 6.60
CA TYR A 235 -4.63 -12.45 5.40
C TYR A 235 -3.98 -13.84 5.42
N ALA A 236 -2.72 -13.96 5.86
CA ALA A 236 -2.05 -15.23 6.02
C ALA A 236 -2.77 -16.17 7.02
N SER A 237 -3.46 -15.58 8.00
CA SER A 237 -4.24 -16.37 8.95
C SER A 237 -5.50 -17.04 8.37
N TYR A 238 -5.93 -16.59 7.17
CA TYR A 238 -7.02 -17.19 6.39
C TYR A 238 -6.52 -18.16 5.30
N VAL A 239 -5.19 -18.32 5.16
CA VAL A 239 -4.57 -19.20 4.16
C VAL A 239 -4.43 -20.63 4.72
N ASP A 240 -4.69 -21.64 3.86
CA ASP A 240 -4.51 -23.03 4.20
C ASP A 240 -3.04 -23.34 4.54
N LYS A 241 -2.82 -24.19 5.57
CA LYS A 241 -1.48 -24.59 6.01
C LYS A 241 -0.68 -25.36 4.97
N LYS A 242 -1.32 -25.92 3.95
CA LYS A 242 -0.65 -26.62 2.84
C LYS A 242 -0.02 -25.68 1.81
N GLU A 243 -0.39 -24.40 1.82
CA GLU A 243 0.13 -23.43 0.86
C GLU A 243 1.62 -23.16 1.07
N ASN A 244 2.33 -22.85 0.00
CA ASN A 244 3.76 -22.53 0.05
C ASN A 244 3.97 -21.06 0.36
N ILE A 245 4.47 -20.74 1.56
CA ILE A 245 4.75 -19.36 2.00
C ILE A 245 5.69 -18.63 1.02
N LEU A 246 6.80 -19.28 0.65
CA LEU A 246 7.79 -18.66 -0.23
C LEU A 246 7.17 -18.29 -1.59
N PHE A 247 6.34 -19.18 -2.15
CA PHE A 247 5.65 -18.90 -3.41
C PHE A 247 4.66 -17.75 -3.28
N GLN A 248 3.79 -17.77 -2.29
CA GLN A 248 2.77 -16.73 -2.07
C GLN A 248 3.43 -15.36 -1.83
N SER A 249 4.45 -15.31 -0.95
CA SER A 249 5.16 -14.06 -0.62
C SER A 249 5.94 -13.52 -1.81
N THR A 250 6.66 -14.37 -2.55
CA THR A 250 7.43 -13.94 -3.72
C THR A 250 6.51 -13.51 -4.86
N ALA A 251 5.42 -14.26 -5.11
CA ALA A 251 4.45 -13.91 -6.15
C ALA A 251 3.77 -12.57 -5.86
N THR A 252 3.43 -12.29 -4.59
CA THR A 252 2.88 -10.98 -4.17
C THR A 252 3.89 -9.86 -4.38
N ALA A 253 5.15 -10.04 -3.93
CA ALA A 253 6.19 -9.02 -4.08
C ALA A 253 6.54 -8.74 -5.55
N VAL A 254 6.58 -9.80 -6.40
CA VAL A 254 6.79 -9.65 -7.84
C VAL A 254 5.60 -8.95 -8.50
N SER A 255 4.37 -9.28 -8.12
CA SER A 255 3.17 -8.62 -8.65
C SER A 255 3.16 -7.13 -8.32
N ASP A 256 3.48 -6.77 -7.08
CA ASP A 256 3.61 -5.39 -6.62
C ASP A 256 4.68 -4.62 -7.42
N LEU A 257 5.88 -5.19 -7.55
CA LEU A 257 6.97 -4.60 -8.32
C LEU A 257 6.60 -4.42 -9.80
N MET A 258 6.06 -5.46 -10.44
CA MET A 258 5.63 -5.37 -11.84
C MET A 258 4.60 -4.26 -12.03
N PHE A 259 3.66 -4.17 -11.11
CA PHE A 259 2.62 -3.15 -11.17
C PHE A 259 3.22 -1.73 -11.00
N ALA A 260 4.15 -1.53 -10.06
CA ALA A 260 4.85 -0.27 -9.87
C ALA A 260 5.63 0.15 -11.14
N LEU A 261 6.34 -0.80 -11.79
CA LEU A 261 7.06 -0.53 -13.04
C LEU A 261 6.12 -0.17 -14.21
N ILE A 262 5.00 -0.91 -14.36
CA ILE A 262 4.00 -0.60 -15.39
C ILE A 262 3.37 0.76 -15.12
N ALA A 263 3.09 1.12 -13.87
CA ALA A 263 2.60 2.44 -13.49
C ALA A 263 3.62 3.55 -13.81
N GLY A 264 4.91 3.31 -13.56
CA GLY A 264 5.99 4.20 -13.99
C GLY A 264 6.00 4.40 -15.51
N MET A 265 5.85 3.32 -16.29
CA MET A 265 5.75 3.37 -17.76
C MET A 265 4.44 4.03 -18.25
N ALA A 266 3.38 3.98 -17.48
CA ALA A 266 2.14 4.69 -17.80
C ALA A 266 2.28 6.21 -17.61
N ILE A 267 3.06 6.65 -16.61
CA ILE A 267 3.10 8.04 -16.16
C ILE A 267 4.30 8.79 -16.74
N MET A 268 5.52 8.29 -16.59
CA MET A 268 6.74 9.04 -16.94
C MET A 268 6.84 9.38 -18.44
N PRO A 269 6.59 8.46 -19.39
CA PRO A 269 6.62 8.82 -20.81
C PRO A 269 5.63 9.93 -21.18
N ALA A 270 4.43 9.93 -20.57
CA ALA A 270 3.45 10.97 -20.79
C ALA A 270 3.90 12.32 -20.21
N VAL A 271 4.42 12.35 -18.97
CA VAL A 271 4.93 13.58 -18.32
C VAL A 271 6.05 14.21 -19.16
N PHE A 272 7.03 13.42 -19.62
CA PHE A 272 8.15 13.89 -20.44
C PHE A 272 7.71 14.29 -21.86
N ALA A 273 6.73 13.60 -22.45
CA ALA A 273 6.21 13.94 -23.78
C ALA A 273 5.62 15.35 -23.83
N PHE A 274 5.08 15.85 -22.73
CA PHE A 274 4.55 17.21 -22.61
C PHE A 274 5.52 18.20 -21.95
N GLY A 275 6.80 17.82 -21.78
CA GLY A 275 7.85 18.69 -21.26
C GLY A 275 7.67 19.11 -19.80
N LEU A 276 6.94 18.31 -19.01
CA LEU A 276 6.65 18.61 -17.60
C LEU A 276 7.73 18.07 -16.67
N ASN A 277 7.83 18.66 -15.48
CA ASN A 277 8.78 18.23 -14.47
C ASN A 277 8.23 16.99 -13.73
N PRO A 278 8.94 15.85 -13.71
CA PRO A 278 8.54 14.67 -12.94
C PRO A 278 8.67 14.87 -11.42
N GLN A 279 9.36 15.91 -10.96
CA GLN A 279 9.58 16.27 -9.56
C GLN A 279 8.42 17.14 -8.99
N SER A 280 7.19 16.75 -9.29
CA SER A 280 6.00 17.50 -8.84
C SER A 280 5.45 17.00 -7.49
N GLY A 281 6.14 16.07 -6.83
CA GLY A 281 5.73 15.51 -5.54
C GLY A 281 4.34 14.86 -5.59
N PRO A 282 3.58 14.90 -4.48
CA PRO A 282 2.23 14.35 -4.41
C PRO A 282 1.23 14.94 -5.41
N GLY A 283 1.46 16.17 -5.90
CA GLY A 283 0.64 16.85 -6.92
C GLY A 283 0.72 16.22 -8.31
N LEU A 284 1.71 15.33 -8.57
CA LEU A 284 1.89 14.69 -9.86
C LEU A 284 0.59 14.04 -10.38
N VAL A 285 -0.15 13.37 -9.54
CA VAL A 285 -1.35 12.61 -9.95
C VAL A 285 -2.60 13.47 -10.05
N PHE A 286 -2.76 14.48 -9.19
CA PHE A 286 -4.00 15.26 -9.13
C PHE A 286 -3.91 16.64 -9.79
N GLU A 287 -2.70 17.08 -10.16
CA GLU A 287 -2.47 18.37 -10.83
C GLU A 287 -1.81 18.16 -12.21
N THR A 288 -0.68 17.44 -12.26
CA THR A 288 0.10 17.27 -13.48
C THR A 288 -0.56 16.33 -14.48
N LEU A 289 -0.98 15.13 -14.03
CA LEU A 289 -1.58 14.15 -14.94
C LEU A 289 -2.93 14.58 -15.53
N PRO A 290 -3.87 15.23 -14.81
CA PRO A 290 -5.08 15.76 -15.43
C PRO A 290 -4.78 16.75 -16.56
N PHE A 291 -3.77 17.61 -16.40
CA PHE A 291 -3.30 18.49 -17.47
C PHE A 291 -2.77 17.67 -18.67
N VAL A 292 -1.90 16.66 -18.42
CA VAL A 292 -1.38 15.79 -19.49
C VAL A 292 -2.52 15.11 -20.25
N PHE A 293 -3.48 14.55 -19.55
CA PHE A 293 -4.64 13.89 -20.16
C PHE A 293 -5.48 14.90 -20.99
N GLY A 294 -5.64 16.14 -20.51
CA GLY A 294 -6.35 17.19 -21.25
C GLY A 294 -5.68 17.58 -22.58
N GLN A 295 -4.38 17.33 -22.74
CA GLN A 295 -3.59 17.63 -23.95
C GLN A 295 -3.42 16.41 -24.87
N MET A 296 -3.66 15.18 -24.37
CA MET A 296 -3.48 13.94 -25.15
C MET A 296 -4.63 13.72 -26.12
N PRO A 297 -4.36 13.14 -27.32
CA PRO A 297 -5.44 12.59 -28.16
C PRO A 297 -6.23 11.55 -27.36
N ALA A 298 -7.56 11.63 -27.40
CA ALA A 298 -8.45 10.78 -26.59
C ALA A 298 -8.15 10.77 -25.07
N GLY A 299 -7.50 11.80 -24.57
CA GLY A 299 -7.03 11.89 -23.19
C GLY A 299 -8.13 11.85 -22.14
N GLY A 300 -9.34 12.32 -22.45
CA GLY A 300 -10.50 12.19 -21.57
C GLY A 300 -10.82 10.72 -21.24
N PHE A 301 -10.73 9.80 -22.21
CA PHE A 301 -10.90 8.36 -21.97
C PHE A 301 -9.74 7.79 -21.14
N VAL A 302 -8.51 8.24 -21.42
CA VAL A 302 -7.33 7.83 -20.62
C VAL A 302 -7.48 8.29 -19.18
N ALA A 303 -7.98 9.50 -18.93
CA ALA A 303 -8.27 10.01 -17.59
C ALA A 303 -9.31 9.15 -16.86
N ILE A 304 -10.41 8.78 -17.52
CA ILE A 304 -11.42 7.88 -16.93
C ILE A 304 -10.79 6.56 -16.51
N LEU A 305 -10.03 5.92 -17.41
CA LEU A 305 -9.36 4.65 -17.12
C LEU A 305 -8.34 4.79 -15.99
N PHE A 306 -7.56 5.88 -15.98
CA PHE A 306 -6.54 6.10 -14.95
C PHE A 306 -7.15 6.31 -13.56
N PHE A 307 -8.14 7.20 -13.43
CA PHE A 307 -8.77 7.46 -12.13
C PHE A 307 -9.66 6.29 -11.68
N LEU A 308 -10.22 5.51 -12.60
CA LEU A 308 -10.85 4.23 -12.27
C LEU A 308 -9.82 3.24 -11.71
N ALA A 309 -8.65 3.11 -12.35
CA ALA A 309 -7.57 2.26 -11.86
C ALA A 309 -7.08 2.72 -10.47
N LEU A 310 -6.91 4.03 -10.28
CA LEU A 310 -6.51 4.61 -9.00
C LEU A 310 -7.52 4.30 -7.89
N LEU A 311 -8.82 4.45 -8.18
CA LEU A 311 -9.90 4.13 -7.25
C LEU A 311 -9.92 2.63 -6.88
N VAL A 312 -9.79 1.75 -7.87
CA VAL A 312 -9.75 0.29 -7.65
C VAL A 312 -8.54 -0.10 -6.80
N ALA A 313 -7.36 0.45 -7.11
CA ALA A 313 -6.14 0.23 -6.32
C ALA A 313 -6.29 0.74 -4.88
N ALA A 314 -6.93 1.89 -4.69
CA ALA A 314 -7.22 2.43 -3.37
C ALA A 314 -8.16 1.51 -2.57
N LEU A 315 -9.23 1.00 -3.21
CA LEU A 315 -10.21 0.13 -2.56
C LEU A 315 -9.61 -1.21 -2.13
N THR A 316 -8.79 -1.87 -2.96
CA THR A 316 -8.19 -3.17 -2.61
C THR A 316 -7.31 -3.09 -1.36
N SER A 317 -6.53 -2.01 -1.22
CA SER A 317 -5.70 -1.78 -0.03
C SER A 317 -6.52 -1.35 1.18
N SER A 318 -7.53 -0.47 1.03
CA SER A 318 -8.37 -0.02 2.15
C SER A 318 -9.16 -1.16 2.79
N ILE A 319 -9.64 -2.10 1.97
CA ILE A 319 -10.34 -3.31 2.42
C ILE A 319 -9.43 -4.15 3.33
N SER A 320 -8.17 -4.36 2.95
CA SER A 320 -7.23 -5.13 3.75
C SER A 320 -6.89 -4.46 5.08
N MET A 321 -6.76 -3.13 5.09
CA MET A 321 -6.49 -2.37 6.32
C MET A 321 -7.66 -2.45 7.30
N LEU A 322 -8.90 -2.32 6.82
CA LEU A 322 -10.09 -2.39 7.67
C LEU A 322 -10.27 -3.80 8.25
N GLU A 323 -10.01 -4.85 7.45
CA GLU A 323 -10.16 -6.24 7.87
C GLU A 323 -9.28 -6.60 9.08
N VAL A 324 -8.09 -6.01 9.22
CA VAL A 324 -7.19 -6.27 10.36
C VAL A 324 -7.89 -5.99 11.70
N ALA A 325 -8.55 -4.85 11.79
CA ALA A 325 -9.24 -4.45 13.01
C ALA A 325 -10.60 -5.14 13.17
N VAL A 326 -11.30 -5.42 12.06
CA VAL A 326 -12.56 -6.19 12.07
C VAL A 326 -12.30 -7.58 12.63
N ALA A 327 -11.26 -8.29 12.14
CA ALA A 327 -10.89 -9.60 12.66
C ALA A 327 -10.65 -9.59 14.19
N TYR A 328 -9.96 -8.56 14.69
CA TYR A 328 -9.73 -8.41 16.13
C TYR A 328 -11.03 -8.19 16.93
N LEU A 329 -11.89 -7.29 16.47
CA LEU A 329 -13.15 -7.00 17.18
C LEU A 329 -14.10 -8.20 17.18
N VAL A 330 -14.14 -8.95 16.08
CA VAL A 330 -14.99 -10.15 15.99
C VAL A 330 -14.42 -11.29 16.84
N GLU A 331 -13.13 -11.60 16.73
CA GLU A 331 -12.54 -12.78 17.37
C GLU A 331 -12.22 -12.58 18.85
N GLU A 332 -11.77 -11.39 19.29
CA GLU A 332 -11.36 -11.14 20.68
C GLU A 332 -12.40 -10.39 21.51
N LYS A 333 -13.25 -9.58 20.87
CA LYS A 333 -14.27 -8.78 21.56
C LYS A 333 -15.69 -9.32 21.38
N GLY A 334 -15.88 -10.32 20.50
CA GLY A 334 -17.17 -10.96 20.27
C GLY A 334 -18.19 -10.08 19.52
N PHE A 335 -17.74 -9.03 18.84
CA PHE A 335 -18.64 -8.18 18.04
C PHE A 335 -19.17 -8.99 16.86
N SER A 336 -20.42 -8.71 16.45
CA SER A 336 -20.84 -9.13 15.12
C SER A 336 -20.02 -8.39 14.06
N ARG A 337 -19.77 -9.02 12.90
CA ARG A 337 -18.99 -8.41 11.83
C ARG A 337 -19.54 -7.05 11.39
N VAL A 338 -20.87 -6.94 11.31
CA VAL A 338 -21.55 -5.68 10.95
C VAL A 338 -21.24 -4.59 11.98
N TRP A 339 -21.39 -4.87 13.28
CA TRP A 339 -21.10 -3.89 14.31
C TRP A 339 -19.62 -3.51 14.39
N ALA A 340 -18.71 -4.48 14.19
CA ALA A 340 -17.28 -4.19 14.10
C ALA A 340 -16.99 -3.20 12.97
N CYS A 341 -17.56 -3.43 11.78
CA CYS A 341 -17.41 -2.55 10.63
C CYS A 341 -18.01 -1.15 10.88
N VAL A 342 -19.20 -1.04 11.49
CA VAL A 342 -19.81 0.25 11.80
C VAL A 342 -18.97 1.06 12.78
N VAL A 343 -18.48 0.45 13.86
CA VAL A 343 -17.62 1.14 14.84
C VAL A 343 -16.33 1.64 14.17
N LEU A 344 -15.69 0.81 13.38
CA LEU A 344 -14.44 1.16 12.71
C LEU A 344 -14.66 2.19 11.60
N PHE A 345 -15.78 2.13 10.88
CA PHE A 345 -16.20 3.18 9.95
C PHE A 345 -16.26 4.54 10.65
N VAL A 346 -16.95 4.63 11.78
CA VAL A 346 -17.09 5.89 12.52
C VAL A 346 -15.73 6.39 13.00
N VAL A 347 -14.88 5.51 13.54
CA VAL A 347 -13.53 5.90 14.02
C VAL A 347 -12.69 6.44 12.86
N CYS A 348 -12.58 5.72 11.75
CA CYS A 348 -11.80 6.15 10.59
C CYS A 348 -12.41 7.39 9.93
N TRP A 349 -13.75 7.49 9.92
CA TRP A 349 -14.43 8.64 9.36
C TRP A 349 -14.14 9.93 10.15
N VAL A 350 -14.21 9.88 11.47
CA VAL A 350 -13.94 11.06 12.32
C VAL A 350 -12.50 11.54 12.13
N VAL A 351 -11.53 10.64 12.20
CA VAL A 351 -10.11 11.00 12.02
C VAL A 351 -9.85 11.47 10.59
N GLY A 352 -10.40 10.78 9.59
CA GLY A 352 -10.27 11.17 8.19
C GLY A 352 -10.95 12.51 7.88
N ALA A 353 -12.09 12.82 8.51
CA ALA A 353 -12.72 14.12 8.38
C ALA A 353 -11.82 15.26 8.89
N VAL A 354 -11.16 15.07 10.03
CA VAL A 354 -10.16 16.02 10.55
C VAL A 354 -8.98 16.18 9.60
N CYS A 355 -8.47 15.06 9.04
CA CYS A 355 -7.41 15.10 8.03
C CYS A 355 -7.87 15.84 6.76
N SER A 356 -9.09 15.60 6.28
CA SER A 356 -9.65 16.27 5.10
C SER A 356 -9.82 17.78 5.33
N LEU A 357 -10.35 18.19 6.47
CA LEU A 357 -10.56 19.59 6.84
C LEU A 357 -9.25 20.35 7.05
N SER A 358 -8.12 19.66 7.25
CA SER A 358 -6.82 20.33 7.43
C SER A 358 -6.27 21.02 6.18
N PHE A 359 -6.87 20.80 5.01
CA PHE A 359 -6.58 21.55 3.79
C PHE A 359 -7.42 22.83 3.63
N GLY A 360 -8.48 22.98 4.42
CA GLY A 360 -9.42 24.10 4.35
C GLY A 360 -9.70 24.73 5.72
N PRO A 361 -10.85 24.47 6.37
CA PRO A 361 -11.23 25.12 7.64
C PRO A 361 -10.23 24.96 8.78
N LEU A 362 -9.44 23.90 8.81
CA LEU A 362 -8.41 23.64 9.82
C LEU A 362 -6.97 23.88 9.30
N SER A 363 -6.82 24.59 8.17
CA SER A 363 -5.50 24.85 7.56
C SER A 363 -4.52 25.64 8.45
N ASP A 364 -5.03 26.38 9.41
CA ASP A 364 -4.21 27.13 10.38
C ASP A 364 -3.63 26.22 11.49
N VAL A 365 -4.19 25.02 11.69
CA VAL A 365 -3.67 24.05 12.66
C VAL A 365 -2.46 23.36 12.08
N LYS A 366 -1.27 23.69 12.59
CA LYS A 366 0.00 23.11 12.16
C LYS A 366 0.58 22.21 13.25
N ILE A 367 1.07 21.03 12.83
CA ILE A 367 1.77 20.08 13.68
C ILE A 367 3.10 19.77 12.98
N ASP A 368 4.23 19.97 13.65
CA ASP A 368 5.58 19.78 13.11
C ASP A 368 5.81 20.53 11.76
N GLY A 369 5.20 21.72 11.62
CA GLY A 369 5.32 22.56 10.41
C GLY A 369 4.42 22.17 9.23
N GLY A 370 3.77 21.00 9.28
CA GLY A 370 2.78 20.52 8.31
C GLY A 370 1.34 20.70 8.76
N ASN A 371 0.38 20.30 7.93
CA ASN A 371 -1.01 20.20 8.33
C ASN A 371 -1.30 18.86 9.07
N ILE A 372 -2.52 18.65 9.54
CA ILE A 372 -2.89 17.43 10.28
C ILE A 372 -2.76 16.19 9.39
N PHE A 373 -3.11 16.26 8.12
CA PHE A 373 -2.94 15.15 7.17
C PHE A 373 -1.47 14.77 7.02
N ASP A 374 -0.57 15.75 6.83
CA ASP A 374 0.88 15.52 6.73
C ASP A 374 1.43 14.88 8.00
N PHE A 375 0.94 15.29 9.17
CA PHE A 375 1.32 14.66 10.44
C PHE A 375 0.95 13.16 10.47
N PHE A 376 -0.29 12.79 10.09
CA PHE A 376 -0.72 11.40 10.08
C PHE A 376 0.04 10.57 9.04
N ASP A 377 0.31 11.12 7.84
CA ASP A 377 1.12 10.44 6.82
C ASP A 377 2.55 10.21 7.29
N ASN A 378 3.21 11.23 7.83
CA ASN A 378 4.57 11.13 8.35
C ASN A 378 4.67 10.18 9.55
N LEU A 379 3.75 10.28 10.51
CA LEU A 379 3.68 9.41 11.67
C LEU A 379 3.55 7.94 11.26
N SER A 380 2.65 7.65 10.33
CA SER A 380 2.42 6.27 9.90
C SER A 380 3.56 5.73 9.05
N SER A 381 4.00 6.47 8.02
CA SER A 381 4.99 6.01 7.05
C SER A 381 6.39 5.89 7.65
N ASN A 382 6.81 6.86 8.46
CA ASN A 382 8.17 6.92 8.97
C ASN A 382 8.34 6.24 10.34
N ILE A 383 7.28 6.21 11.18
CA ILE A 383 7.40 5.72 12.56
C ILE A 383 6.62 4.42 12.74
N LEU A 384 5.29 4.42 12.54
CA LEU A 384 4.46 3.29 12.96
C LEU A 384 4.73 2.03 12.13
N MET A 385 4.81 2.13 10.81
CA MET A 385 5.07 1.01 9.92
C MET A 385 6.49 0.45 10.12
N THR A 386 7.47 1.33 10.24
CA THR A 386 8.86 0.96 10.46
C THR A 386 9.02 0.24 11.79
N LEU A 387 8.40 0.76 12.87
CA LEU A 387 8.41 0.14 14.19
C LEU A 387 7.66 -1.20 14.20
N GLY A 388 6.49 -1.29 13.53
CA GLY A 388 5.72 -2.52 13.39
C GLY A 388 6.51 -3.62 12.69
N SER A 389 7.20 -3.27 11.58
CA SER A 389 8.07 -4.18 10.85
C SER A 389 9.26 -4.64 11.70
N LEU A 390 9.91 -3.71 12.42
CA LEU A 390 11.02 -4.03 13.33
C LEU A 390 10.59 -5.00 14.42
N LEU A 391 9.50 -4.72 15.10
CA LEU A 391 8.99 -5.57 16.17
C LEU A 391 8.59 -6.95 15.66
N THR A 392 8.04 -7.04 14.45
CA THR A 392 7.68 -8.30 13.79
C THR A 392 8.92 -9.16 13.51
N VAL A 393 9.98 -8.61 12.92
CA VAL A 393 11.20 -9.39 12.64
C VAL A 393 11.97 -9.76 13.91
N LEU A 394 11.95 -8.89 14.92
CA LEU A 394 12.50 -9.22 16.24
C LEU A 394 11.73 -10.36 16.90
N PHE A 395 10.40 -10.37 16.79
CA PHE A 395 9.58 -11.45 17.30
C PHE A 395 9.91 -12.80 16.61
N VAL A 396 9.94 -12.82 15.27
CA VAL A 396 10.25 -14.06 14.53
C VAL A 396 11.70 -14.48 14.73
N GLY A 397 12.66 -13.59 14.61
CA GLY A 397 14.09 -13.90 14.64
C GLY A 397 14.66 -14.19 16.03
N TRP A 398 14.03 -13.66 17.11
CA TRP A 398 14.61 -13.71 18.46
C TRP A 398 13.68 -14.34 19.50
N ARG A 399 12.35 -14.29 19.31
CA ARG A 399 11.40 -14.85 20.28
C ARG A 399 10.89 -16.22 19.87
N LEU A 400 10.59 -16.46 18.58
CA LEU A 400 10.17 -17.75 18.09
C LEU A 400 11.35 -18.73 18.03
N LYS A 401 11.06 -20.02 18.22
CA LYS A 401 12.07 -21.06 18.01
C LYS A 401 12.36 -21.23 16.52
N LYS A 402 13.63 -21.34 16.16
CA LYS A 402 14.08 -21.54 14.76
C LYS A 402 13.39 -22.73 14.12
N THR A 403 13.19 -23.83 14.88
CA THR A 403 12.46 -25.03 14.44
C THR A 403 11.03 -24.73 14.03
N ASP A 404 10.33 -23.92 14.81
CA ASP A 404 8.92 -23.57 14.55
C ASP A 404 8.77 -22.75 13.26
N VAL A 405 9.70 -21.82 13.02
CA VAL A 405 9.75 -21.03 11.79
C VAL A 405 10.16 -21.91 10.60
N TYR A 406 11.10 -22.83 10.79
CA TYR A 406 11.51 -23.79 9.78
C TYR A 406 10.34 -24.68 9.35
N ASP A 407 9.64 -25.29 10.32
CA ASP A 407 8.51 -26.16 10.07
C ASP A 407 7.40 -25.42 9.30
N GLU A 408 7.09 -24.20 9.69
CA GLU A 408 6.07 -23.39 9.01
C GLU A 408 6.51 -23.01 7.60
N PHE A 409 7.75 -22.58 7.40
CA PHE A 409 8.27 -22.15 6.10
C PHE A 409 8.44 -23.31 5.12
N THR A 410 8.72 -24.52 5.61
CA THR A 410 8.98 -25.70 4.79
C THR A 410 7.81 -26.69 4.73
N ASN A 411 6.67 -26.38 5.36
CA ASN A 411 5.54 -27.27 5.56
C ASN A 411 6.02 -28.63 6.17
N GLY A 412 6.68 -28.55 7.33
CA GLY A 412 7.22 -29.73 8.03
C GLY A 412 8.36 -30.42 7.29
N GLY A 413 9.17 -29.68 6.52
CA GLY A 413 10.30 -30.21 5.76
C GLY A 413 9.95 -30.79 4.39
N THR A 414 8.67 -30.78 3.96
CA THR A 414 8.24 -31.35 2.67
C THR A 414 8.68 -30.54 1.46
N LEU A 415 8.92 -29.24 1.63
CA LEU A 415 9.33 -28.31 0.57
C LEU A 415 10.86 -28.18 0.50
N SER A 416 11.51 -29.04 -0.26
CA SER A 416 12.99 -29.10 -0.37
C SER A 416 13.65 -27.79 -0.81
N ARG A 417 13.02 -27.03 -1.71
CA ARG A 417 13.52 -25.72 -2.14
C ARG A 417 13.51 -24.69 -0.99
N ASN A 418 12.43 -24.67 -0.21
CA ASN A 418 12.32 -23.78 0.95
C ASN A 418 13.37 -24.15 2.00
N ALA A 419 13.58 -25.44 2.25
CA ALA A 419 14.58 -25.93 3.19
C ALA A 419 16.00 -25.44 2.84
N LYS A 420 16.37 -25.47 1.56
CA LYS A 420 17.68 -24.96 1.09
C LYS A 420 17.85 -23.45 1.30
N LEU A 421 16.78 -22.67 1.15
CA LEU A 421 16.80 -21.23 1.30
C LEU A 421 16.64 -20.74 2.74
N PHE A 422 16.19 -21.61 3.65
CA PHE A 422 15.87 -21.23 5.02
C PHE A 422 17.05 -20.61 5.77
N GLY A 423 18.26 -21.11 5.57
CA GLY A 423 19.47 -20.57 6.23
C GLY A 423 19.70 -19.09 5.92
N VAL A 424 19.57 -18.74 4.64
CA VAL A 424 19.70 -17.34 4.17
C VAL A 424 18.54 -16.49 4.72
N LEU A 425 17.31 -16.96 4.58
CA LEU A 425 16.13 -16.27 5.08
C LEU A 425 16.25 -16.00 6.60
N TRP A 426 16.64 -17.01 7.37
CA TRP A 426 16.80 -16.89 8.82
C TRP A 426 17.86 -15.85 9.20
N PHE A 427 19.01 -15.83 8.46
CA PHE A 427 20.05 -14.85 8.67
C PHE A 427 19.56 -13.42 8.36
N LEU A 428 18.81 -13.24 7.26
CA LEU A 428 18.22 -11.96 6.90
C LEU A 428 17.23 -11.47 7.97
N ILE A 429 16.27 -12.31 8.37
CA ILE A 429 15.26 -11.96 9.39
C ILE A 429 15.92 -11.60 10.74
N ARG A 430 16.93 -12.38 11.14
CA ARG A 430 17.49 -12.24 12.48
C ARG A 430 18.44 -11.07 12.61
N TYR A 431 19.22 -10.74 11.58
CA TYR A 431 20.30 -9.78 11.67
C TYR A 431 20.16 -8.63 10.68
N ILE A 432 19.96 -8.90 9.39
CA ILE A 432 20.02 -7.87 8.36
C ILE A 432 18.79 -6.97 8.41
N CYS A 433 17.58 -7.53 8.45
CA CYS A 433 16.34 -6.75 8.48
C CYS A 433 16.27 -5.80 9.69
N PRO A 434 16.52 -6.25 10.94
CA PRO A 434 16.54 -5.33 12.10
C PRO A 434 17.56 -4.20 11.95
N LEU A 435 18.79 -4.51 11.50
CA LEU A 435 19.84 -3.49 11.31
C LEU A 435 19.45 -2.48 10.22
N ALA A 436 18.94 -2.96 9.08
CA ALA A 436 18.49 -2.09 7.99
C ALA A 436 17.33 -1.17 8.44
N ILE A 437 16.34 -1.72 9.14
CA ILE A 437 15.20 -0.95 9.65
C ILE A 437 15.67 0.11 10.66
N ILE A 438 16.54 -0.26 11.61
CA ILE A 438 17.08 0.67 12.61
C ILE A 438 17.88 1.78 11.92
N SER A 439 18.74 1.43 10.94
CA SER A 439 19.54 2.43 10.21
C SER A 439 18.65 3.48 9.53
N ILE A 440 17.54 3.06 8.93
CA ILE A 440 16.62 3.98 8.26
C ILE A 440 15.81 4.78 9.26
N PHE A 441 15.33 4.12 10.32
CA PHE A 441 14.62 4.82 11.39
C PHE A 441 15.48 5.95 11.98
N VAL A 442 16.76 5.68 12.24
CA VAL A 442 17.70 6.70 12.72
C VAL A 442 17.97 7.78 11.69
N SER A 443 18.17 7.41 10.40
CA SER A 443 18.41 8.38 9.32
C SER A 443 17.19 9.24 8.99
N GLY A 444 15.98 8.79 9.30
CA GLY A 444 14.75 9.55 9.14
C GLY A 444 14.40 10.48 10.31
N LEU A 445 15.10 10.33 11.45
CA LEU A 445 14.96 11.20 12.62
C LEU A 445 15.96 12.38 12.63
N PHE A 446 16.98 12.32 11.79
CA PHE A 446 18.03 13.34 11.61
C PHE A 446 18.15 13.75 10.14
#